data_af7cdef90207c4026e49eef49ff2ce6d
#
_entry.id   af7cdef90207c4026e49eef49ff2ce6d
#
_cell.length_a   1.000
_cell.length_b   1.000
_cell.length_c   1.000
_cell.angle_alpha   90.00
_cell.angle_beta   90.00
_cell.angle_gamma   90.00
#
_symmetry.space_group_name_H-M   'P 1'
#
loop_
_entity.id
_entity.type
_entity.pdbx_description
1 polymer ?
#
loop_
_entity_poly.entity_id
_entity_poly.type
_entity_poly.pdbx_seq_one_letter_code
_entity_poly.pdbx_strand_id
1 'polypeptide(L)'
;MKKQSIKALALIAISSAFVTSCDLLKDLNYKVTPSPLEMHADSVQVKVEVMFPEKGIKKKASAEITPMLGTTALKTVTVQGEKVSGNGTVIQYKPGGKMVYTDVVAYKPEFENAELMVTGKVFKGGKEKKDKFTATKIADGTIITPYLVAKNFKVIYEKDAFVRTNEKSFVAQINFDKGKSNVKPAELKDKDVVDFANWLKTAETNPKIAIKAINVTGYASPEGEVGKNDNLSLDRATAAKTSAVELSKKVQSTAGQLEIYNLVGKGEDFDGFKKELQASSINEDEKNLVIRVLEMHKDPTMRETEMRNMGKTFTELDKDIFPKLRRAEFSTVYDLTGYSDEELKAVSVSNPDTLTVEELLFTATLTTDLNEKARLYTIATKNYNTDYRAFNNLGVVNFYQNKVADAL
;
A
#
# COMPACT_ATOMS: atom_id res chain seq x y z
N MET A 1 23.11 17.18 -19.16
CA MET A 1 21.65 17.32 -19.31
C MET A 1 21.38 18.66 -19.98
N LYS A 2 21.03 18.66 -21.30
CA LYS A 2 20.78 19.88 -22.07
C LYS A 2 19.31 20.28 -21.90
N LYS A 3 19.07 21.48 -21.41
CA LYS A 3 17.75 22.13 -21.42
C LYS A 3 17.37 22.42 -22.87
N GLN A 4 16.36 21.74 -23.40
CA GLN A 4 15.71 22.14 -24.63
C GLN A 4 14.58 23.11 -24.27
N SER A 5 14.78 24.35 -24.62
CA SER A 5 13.73 25.37 -24.62
C SER A 5 12.81 25.13 -25.81
N ILE A 6 11.57 24.72 -25.50
CA ILE A 6 10.49 24.64 -26.50
C ILE A 6 10.08 26.08 -26.82
N LYS A 7 10.54 26.60 -27.94
CA LYS A 7 9.98 27.81 -28.52
C LYS A 7 8.66 27.44 -29.18
N ALA A 8 7.55 27.88 -28.56
CA ALA A 8 6.23 27.81 -29.18
C ALA A 8 6.25 28.65 -30.47
N LEU A 9 6.29 28.00 -31.61
CA LEU A 9 6.07 28.64 -32.92
C LEU A 9 4.55 28.79 -33.07
N ALA A 10 4.04 30.00 -32.83
CA ALA A 10 2.68 30.37 -33.20
C ALA A 10 2.60 30.38 -34.73
N LEU A 11 2.09 29.29 -35.30
CA LEU A 11 1.77 29.27 -36.74
C LEU A 11 0.54 30.14 -36.98
N ILE A 12 0.76 31.34 -37.50
CA ILE A 12 -0.30 32.23 -37.99
C ILE A 12 -0.80 31.64 -39.33
N ALA A 13 -1.87 30.84 -39.25
CA ALA A 13 -2.56 30.40 -40.46
C ALA A 13 -3.45 31.57 -40.95
N ILE A 14 -2.97 32.30 -41.95
CA ILE A 14 -3.78 33.27 -42.69
C ILE A 14 -4.58 32.46 -43.70
N SER A 15 -5.81 32.08 -43.38
CA SER A 15 -6.72 31.55 -44.40
C SER A 15 -7.39 32.70 -45.14
N SER A 16 -6.90 33.03 -46.32
CA SER A 16 -7.56 33.95 -47.25
C SER A 16 -8.62 33.23 -48.06
N ALA A 17 -9.85 33.18 -47.53
CA ALA A 17 -10.99 32.77 -48.33
C ALA A 17 -11.49 33.99 -49.13
N PHE A 18 -11.27 33.98 -50.44
CA PHE A 18 -11.84 34.99 -51.31
C PHE A 18 -13.33 34.73 -51.47
N VAL A 19 -14.16 35.51 -50.82
CA VAL A 19 -15.60 35.48 -51.00
C VAL A 19 -15.95 36.50 -52.03
N THR A 20 -16.36 36.09 -53.26
CA THR A 20 -16.98 36.94 -54.24
C THR A 20 -18.36 37.36 -53.80
N SER A 21 -18.44 38.30 -52.86
CA SER A 21 -19.68 38.91 -52.44
C SER A 21 -20.00 40.08 -53.37
N CYS A 22 -21.28 40.24 -53.60
CA CYS A 22 -21.83 41.31 -54.42
C CYS A 22 -21.39 42.72 -53.98
N ASP A 23 -21.56 43.69 -54.84
CA ASP A 23 -21.22 45.12 -54.73
C ASP A 23 -21.48 45.86 -53.41
N LEU A 24 -22.22 45.28 -52.44
CA LEU A 24 -22.58 45.95 -51.18
C LEU A 24 -21.60 45.63 -50.05
N LEU A 25 -21.11 44.42 -49.98
CA LEU A 25 -20.13 43.92 -49.01
C LEU A 25 -19.23 42.90 -49.72
N LYS A 26 -17.90 43.03 -49.62
CA LYS A 26 -16.96 42.14 -50.32
C LYS A 26 -15.61 42.09 -49.63
N ASP A 27 -14.88 41.03 -49.92
CA ASP A 27 -13.49 40.81 -49.58
C ASP A 27 -13.17 40.92 -48.06
N LEU A 28 -14.06 40.44 -47.18
CA LEU A 28 -13.84 40.40 -45.75
C LEU A 28 -12.75 39.42 -45.38
N ASN A 29 -11.79 39.85 -44.57
CA ASN A 29 -10.80 38.99 -43.96
C ASN A 29 -11.07 38.85 -42.49
N TYR A 30 -10.86 37.64 -41.96
CA TYR A 30 -11.11 37.29 -40.59
C TYR A 30 -9.85 36.80 -39.92
N LYS A 31 -9.59 37.27 -38.69
CA LYS A 31 -8.55 36.77 -37.81
C LYS A 31 -9.18 36.33 -36.50
N VAL A 32 -9.13 35.04 -36.19
CA VAL A 32 -9.66 34.46 -34.97
C VAL A 32 -8.51 34.27 -33.97
N THR A 33 -8.75 34.57 -32.71
CA THR A 33 -7.78 34.38 -31.63
C THR A 33 -8.48 33.88 -30.35
N PRO A 34 -8.11 32.69 -29.83
CA PRO A 34 -7.20 31.70 -30.39
C PRO A 34 -7.78 31.00 -31.63
N SER A 35 -6.94 30.33 -32.42
CA SER A 35 -7.38 29.51 -33.56
C SER A 35 -6.51 28.25 -33.63
N PRO A 36 -7.09 27.06 -33.41
CA PRO A 36 -8.50 26.77 -33.09
C PRO A 36 -8.97 27.43 -31.79
N LEU A 37 -10.29 27.45 -31.58
CA LEU A 37 -10.86 27.95 -30.31
C LEU A 37 -10.43 27.06 -29.14
N GLU A 38 -10.34 27.64 -27.95
CA GLU A 38 -9.94 26.95 -26.72
C GLU A 38 -11.02 27.08 -25.64
N MET A 39 -11.23 26.02 -24.89
CA MET A 39 -12.06 26.05 -23.69
C MET A 39 -11.19 26.45 -22.47
N HIS A 40 -11.66 27.45 -21.72
CA HIS A 40 -11.12 27.83 -20.43
C HIS A 40 -12.19 27.64 -19.35
N ALA A 41 -11.90 26.81 -18.37
CA ALA A 41 -12.92 26.31 -17.43
C ALA A 41 -14.11 25.71 -18.20
N ASP A 42 -15.31 26.22 -17.99
CA ASP A 42 -16.54 25.75 -18.66
C ASP A 42 -17.01 26.73 -19.75
N SER A 43 -16.13 27.53 -20.34
CA SER A 43 -16.49 28.54 -21.33
C SER A 43 -15.51 28.58 -22.51
N VAL A 44 -16.02 29.06 -23.64
CA VAL A 44 -15.25 29.29 -24.87
C VAL A 44 -15.27 30.78 -25.15
N GLN A 45 -14.08 31.38 -25.22
CA GLN A 45 -13.94 32.78 -25.63
C GLN A 45 -13.75 32.83 -27.15
N VAL A 46 -14.55 33.67 -27.80
CA VAL A 46 -14.50 33.87 -29.24
C VAL A 46 -14.11 35.32 -29.51
N LYS A 47 -12.93 35.56 -30.07
CA LYS A 47 -12.48 36.87 -30.53
C LYS A 47 -12.19 36.83 -32.02
N VAL A 48 -12.91 37.65 -32.79
CA VAL A 48 -12.76 37.73 -34.24
C VAL A 48 -12.50 39.16 -34.66
N GLU A 49 -11.38 39.43 -35.29
CA GLU A 49 -11.13 40.68 -36.01
C GLU A 49 -11.62 40.55 -37.42
N VAL A 50 -12.56 41.38 -37.83
CA VAL A 50 -13.09 41.44 -39.18
C VAL A 50 -12.47 42.66 -39.86
N MET A 51 -11.73 42.43 -40.92
CA MET A 51 -11.06 43.48 -41.69
C MET A 51 -11.81 43.77 -42.98
N PHE A 52 -12.15 45.02 -43.15
CA PHE A 52 -12.84 45.54 -44.32
C PHE A 52 -11.81 46.28 -45.20
N PRO A 53 -11.56 45.80 -46.42
CA PRO A 53 -10.64 46.51 -47.35
C PRO A 53 -11.22 47.82 -47.81
N GLU A 54 -10.43 48.59 -48.58
CA GLU A 54 -10.95 49.79 -49.28
C GLU A 54 -12.16 49.40 -50.13
N LYS A 55 -13.24 50.15 -50.03
CA LYS A 55 -14.54 49.88 -50.66
C LYS A 55 -15.22 48.57 -50.25
N GLY A 56 -14.79 47.91 -49.16
CA GLY A 56 -15.32 46.64 -48.66
C GLY A 56 -16.79 46.71 -48.23
N ILE A 57 -17.28 47.87 -47.80
CA ILE A 57 -18.73 48.14 -47.55
C ILE A 57 -19.15 49.43 -48.27
N LYS A 58 -20.30 49.39 -48.97
CA LYS A 58 -20.84 50.61 -49.62
C LYS A 58 -21.34 51.63 -48.59
N LYS A 59 -21.18 52.92 -48.90
CA LYS A 59 -21.51 54.08 -48.02
C LYS A 59 -22.92 54.02 -47.41
N LYS A 60 -23.93 53.51 -48.16
CA LYS A 60 -25.32 53.40 -47.75
C LYS A 60 -25.79 51.97 -47.44
N ALA A 61 -24.83 51.05 -47.19
CA ALA A 61 -25.11 49.66 -46.83
C ALA A 61 -24.80 49.40 -45.37
N SER A 62 -25.51 48.48 -44.76
CA SER A 62 -25.21 47.89 -43.47
C SER A 62 -25.23 46.36 -43.55
N ALA A 63 -24.57 45.73 -42.62
CA ALA A 63 -24.63 44.25 -42.51
C ALA A 63 -24.73 43.86 -41.05
N GLU A 64 -25.56 42.86 -40.82
CA GLU A 64 -25.61 42.11 -39.55
C GLU A 64 -24.69 40.92 -39.73
N ILE A 65 -23.74 40.72 -38.85
CA ILE A 65 -22.77 39.66 -38.85
C ILE A 65 -23.03 38.80 -37.65
N THR A 66 -23.31 37.51 -37.88
CA THR A 66 -23.60 36.54 -36.81
C THR A 66 -22.60 35.41 -36.91
N PRO A 67 -21.64 35.31 -35.97
CA PRO A 67 -20.83 34.09 -35.84
C PRO A 67 -21.68 32.92 -35.39
N MET A 68 -21.36 31.72 -35.90
CA MET A 68 -22.03 30.47 -35.58
C MET A 68 -20.97 29.49 -35.11
N LEU A 69 -21.10 28.92 -33.93
CA LEU A 69 -20.28 27.81 -33.50
C LEU A 69 -21.09 26.52 -33.62
N GLY A 70 -20.77 25.73 -34.62
CA GLY A 70 -21.62 24.63 -35.07
C GLY A 70 -23.01 25.16 -35.45
N THR A 71 -24.05 24.67 -34.79
CA THR A 71 -25.47 25.11 -34.98
C THR A 71 -25.87 26.26 -34.06
N THR A 72 -25.03 26.64 -33.11
CA THR A 72 -25.34 27.69 -32.12
C THR A 72 -24.97 29.07 -32.66
N ALA A 73 -25.97 29.94 -32.81
CA ALA A 73 -25.75 31.35 -33.15
C ALA A 73 -25.21 32.13 -31.94
N LEU A 74 -24.13 32.84 -32.15
CA LEU A 74 -23.54 33.74 -31.17
C LEU A 74 -24.15 35.17 -31.29
N LYS A 75 -23.62 36.09 -30.55
CA LYS A 75 -24.13 37.49 -30.55
C LYS A 75 -23.97 38.13 -31.94
N THR A 76 -25.08 38.58 -32.48
CA THR A 76 -25.07 39.34 -33.76
C THR A 76 -24.54 40.76 -33.55
N VAL A 77 -23.71 41.21 -34.45
CA VAL A 77 -23.18 42.61 -34.45
C VAL A 77 -23.50 43.26 -35.79
N THR A 78 -23.69 44.57 -35.73
CA THR A 78 -24.01 45.38 -36.93
C THR A 78 -22.83 46.24 -37.33
N VAL A 79 -22.48 46.23 -38.60
CA VAL A 79 -21.54 47.14 -39.24
C VAL A 79 -22.28 48.00 -40.25
N GLN A 80 -21.83 49.21 -40.45
CA GLN A 80 -22.49 50.15 -41.35
C GLN A 80 -21.52 51.05 -42.11
N GLY A 81 -21.86 51.36 -43.36
CA GLY A 81 -21.12 52.35 -44.12
C GLY A 81 -21.34 53.76 -43.63
N GLU A 82 -20.44 54.67 -43.93
CA GLU A 82 -20.33 56.03 -43.42
C GLU A 82 -21.56 56.94 -43.62
N LYS A 83 -22.50 56.53 -44.49
CA LYS A 83 -23.75 57.26 -44.79
C LYS A 83 -24.99 56.56 -44.26
N VAL A 84 -24.86 55.59 -43.39
CA VAL A 84 -25.97 54.91 -42.74
C VAL A 84 -26.12 55.50 -41.35
N SER A 85 -27.32 55.92 -41.00
CA SER A 85 -27.66 56.34 -39.64
C SER A 85 -28.14 55.11 -38.85
N GLY A 86 -27.39 54.72 -37.79
CA GLY A 86 -27.69 53.57 -36.95
C GLY A 86 -26.60 53.40 -35.86
N ASN A 87 -26.74 52.37 -35.03
CA ASN A 87 -25.85 52.11 -33.90
C ASN A 87 -24.74 51.06 -34.24
N GLY A 88 -24.57 50.73 -35.51
CA GLY A 88 -23.54 49.77 -35.96
C GLY A 88 -22.14 50.38 -35.99
N THR A 89 -21.12 49.53 -36.01
CA THR A 89 -19.73 49.98 -36.18
C THR A 89 -19.58 50.59 -37.56
N VAL A 90 -19.19 51.88 -37.64
CA VAL A 90 -19.01 52.59 -38.89
C VAL A 90 -17.70 52.20 -39.57
N ILE A 91 -17.79 51.71 -40.81
CA ILE A 91 -16.64 51.36 -41.64
C ILE A 91 -16.55 52.39 -42.76
N GLN A 92 -15.39 53.03 -42.87
CA GLN A 92 -15.11 54.07 -43.89
C GLN A 92 -14.97 53.43 -45.29
N TYR A 93 -15.55 54.10 -46.31
CA TYR A 93 -15.57 53.51 -47.66
C TYR A 93 -14.17 53.48 -48.32
N LYS A 94 -13.39 54.53 -48.16
CA LYS A 94 -12.08 54.61 -48.83
C LYS A 94 -10.95 53.96 -48.03
N PRO A 95 -10.68 54.22 -46.77
CA PRO A 95 -9.60 53.54 -46.10
C PRO A 95 -9.97 52.08 -45.68
N GLY A 96 -11.25 51.73 -45.75
CA GLY A 96 -11.73 50.51 -45.10
C GLY A 96 -11.81 50.65 -43.59
N GLY A 97 -11.63 49.57 -42.88
CA GLY A 97 -11.65 49.59 -41.42
C GLY A 97 -11.59 48.16 -40.82
N LYS A 98 -11.70 48.12 -39.51
CA LYS A 98 -11.80 46.87 -38.78
C LYS A 98 -12.87 46.91 -37.69
N MET A 99 -13.43 45.75 -37.41
CA MET A 99 -14.31 45.53 -36.29
C MET A 99 -13.75 44.40 -35.45
N VAL A 100 -13.83 44.52 -34.16
CA VAL A 100 -13.48 43.43 -33.24
C VAL A 100 -14.76 42.88 -32.62
N TYR A 101 -15.02 41.62 -32.84
CA TYR A 101 -16.05 40.85 -32.18
C TYR A 101 -15.48 40.15 -30.97
N THR A 102 -16.17 40.16 -29.83
CA THR A 102 -15.78 39.41 -28.66
C THR A 102 -17.05 38.83 -28.02
N ASP A 103 -17.02 37.57 -27.69
CA ASP A 103 -18.08 36.86 -26.99
C ASP A 103 -17.51 35.78 -26.09
N VAL A 104 -18.23 35.39 -25.05
CA VAL A 104 -17.89 34.27 -24.15
C VAL A 104 -19.13 33.42 -23.98
N VAL A 105 -19.05 32.19 -24.40
CA VAL A 105 -20.18 31.26 -24.36
C VAL A 105 -19.87 30.07 -23.48
N ALA A 106 -20.88 29.57 -22.75
CA ALA A 106 -20.73 28.34 -21.98
C ALA A 106 -20.40 27.20 -22.94
N TYR A 107 -19.43 26.37 -22.57
CA TYR A 107 -19.08 25.20 -23.34
C TYR A 107 -20.24 24.22 -23.43
N LYS A 108 -20.41 23.62 -24.60
CA LYS A 108 -21.30 22.49 -24.85
C LYS A 108 -20.55 21.39 -25.57
N PRO A 109 -20.86 20.09 -25.33
CA PRO A 109 -20.16 18.97 -25.99
C PRO A 109 -20.17 19.07 -27.53
N GLU A 110 -21.21 19.65 -28.11
CA GLU A 110 -21.33 19.88 -29.55
C GLU A 110 -20.29 20.85 -30.14
N PHE A 111 -19.58 21.59 -29.27
CA PHE A 111 -18.53 22.54 -29.68
C PHE A 111 -17.16 21.89 -29.88
N GLU A 112 -16.96 20.64 -29.42
CA GLU A 112 -15.68 19.96 -29.52
C GLU A 112 -15.15 19.87 -30.95
N ASN A 113 -16.01 19.48 -31.87
CA ASN A 113 -15.69 19.31 -33.27
C ASN A 113 -16.45 20.29 -34.20
N ALA A 114 -16.96 21.36 -33.63
CA ALA A 114 -17.71 22.35 -34.39
C ALA A 114 -16.78 23.26 -35.20
N GLU A 115 -17.29 23.83 -36.28
CA GLU A 115 -16.62 24.88 -37.02
C GLU A 115 -17.18 26.25 -36.59
N LEU A 116 -16.30 27.26 -36.47
CA LEU A 116 -16.71 28.64 -36.34
C LEU A 116 -16.97 29.21 -37.72
N MET A 117 -18.22 29.42 -38.01
CA MET A 117 -18.69 30.01 -39.24
C MET A 117 -19.08 31.46 -39.04
N VAL A 118 -19.01 32.30 -40.04
CA VAL A 118 -19.62 33.62 -40.03
C VAL A 118 -20.75 33.65 -41.04
N THR A 119 -21.92 34.01 -40.59
CA THR A 119 -23.10 34.25 -41.41
C THR A 119 -23.55 35.68 -41.28
N GLY A 120 -24.43 36.14 -42.13
CA GLY A 120 -24.93 37.51 -42.01
C GLY A 120 -26.01 37.91 -43.03
N LYS A 121 -26.52 39.11 -42.81
CA LYS A 121 -27.49 39.74 -43.71
C LYS A 121 -26.97 41.11 -44.12
N VAL A 122 -27.25 41.49 -45.36
CA VAL A 122 -26.85 42.77 -45.91
C VAL A 122 -28.08 43.61 -46.24
N PHE A 123 -28.04 44.88 -45.84
CA PHE A 123 -29.15 45.80 -46.03
C PHE A 123 -28.71 47.03 -46.86
N LYS A 124 -29.69 47.58 -47.60
CA LYS A 124 -29.53 48.89 -48.29
C LYS A 124 -30.83 49.66 -48.20
N GLY A 125 -30.77 50.84 -47.61
CA GLY A 125 -31.96 51.68 -47.39
C GLY A 125 -33.02 50.96 -46.48
N GLY A 126 -32.56 50.25 -45.48
CA GLY A 126 -33.43 49.52 -44.54
C GLY A 126 -34.01 48.17 -45.07
N LYS A 127 -33.79 47.87 -46.38
CA LYS A 127 -34.30 46.63 -47.01
C LYS A 127 -33.17 45.60 -47.08
N GLU A 128 -33.45 44.35 -46.60
CA GLU A 128 -32.55 43.22 -46.74
C GLU A 128 -32.32 42.89 -48.24
N LYS A 129 -31.11 42.60 -48.58
CA LYS A 129 -30.70 42.12 -49.90
C LYS A 129 -30.31 40.66 -49.76
N LYS A 130 -31.20 39.77 -50.19
CA LYS A 130 -30.99 38.31 -50.11
C LYS A 130 -29.77 37.89 -50.88
N ASP A 131 -29.17 36.77 -50.50
CA ASP A 131 -28.01 36.10 -51.13
C ASP A 131 -26.80 36.99 -51.30
N LYS A 132 -26.59 37.94 -50.41
CA LYS A 132 -25.47 38.91 -50.45
C LYS A 132 -24.41 38.65 -49.36
N PHE A 133 -24.58 37.65 -48.54
CA PHE A 133 -23.59 37.18 -47.53
C PHE A 133 -23.44 35.69 -47.69
N THR A 134 -22.22 35.23 -47.92
CA THR A 134 -21.90 33.80 -48.01
C THR A 134 -21.36 33.33 -46.67
N ALA A 135 -21.93 32.27 -46.10
CA ALA A 135 -21.41 31.67 -44.87
C ALA A 135 -19.97 31.18 -45.08
N THR A 136 -19.07 31.57 -44.23
CA THR A 136 -17.64 31.30 -44.35
C THR A 136 -17.09 30.70 -43.07
N LYS A 137 -16.38 29.58 -43.19
CA LYS A 137 -15.60 29.01 -42.07
C LYS A 137 -14.40 29.89 -41.78
N ILE A 138 -14.22 30.25 -40.50
CA ILE A 138 -13.14 31.14 -40.06
C ILE A 138 -12.20 30.52 -39.01
N ALA A 139 -12.63 29.48 -38.32
CA ALA A 139 -11.79 28.69 -37.42
C ALA A 139 -12.38 27.29 -37.19
N ASP A 140 -11.54 26.42 -36.67
CA ASP A 140 -11.96 25.12 -36.18
C ASP A 140 -12.43 25.20 -34.72
N GLY A 141 -13.18 24.18 -34.32
CA GLY A 141 -13.81 24.06 -33.04
C GLY A 141 -12.84 23.89 -31.85
N THR A 142 -13.35 23.45 -30.76
CA THR A 142 -12.78 23.81 -29.47
C THR A 142 -11.80 22.77 -28.95
N ILE A 143 -10.60 23.21 -28.57
CA ILE A 143 -9.66 22.40 -27.79
C ILE A 143 -10.19 22.29 -26.36
N ILE A 144 -10.41 21.07 -25.91
CA ILE A 144 -11.04 20.72 -24.64
C ILE A 144 -10.04 20.14 -23.62
N THR A 145 -8.79 20.60 -23.65
CA THR A 145 -7.73 20.10 -22.74
C THR A 145 -8.17 19.90 -21.29
N PRO A 146 -8.98 20.79 -20.67
CA PRO A 146 -9.47 20.57 -19.32
C PRO A 146 -10.30 19.29 -19.11
N TYR A 147 -10.99 18.80 -20.14
CA TYR A 147 -11.74 17.53 -20.09
C TYR A 147 -10.88 16.31 -20.41
N LEU A 148 -9.68 16.50 -20.96
CA LEU A 148 -8.72 15.42 -21.23
C LEU A 148 -7.87 15.05 -20.01
N VAL A 149 -7.92 15.84 -18.95
CA VAL A 149 -7.24 15.52 -17.70
C VAL A 149 -7.90 14.30 -17.07
N ALA A 150 -7.13 13.22 -16.93
CA ALA A 150 -7.60 12.01 -16.27
C ALA A 150 -7.99 12.32 -14.82
N LYS A 151 -9.25 12.11 -14.48
CA LYS A 151 -9.80 12.28 -13.13
C LYS A 151 -9.83 10.96 -12.36
N ASN A 152 -9.41 9.86 -12.98
CA ASN A 152 -9.37 8.53 -12.38
C ASN A 152 -8.04 8.34 -11.64
N PHE A 153 -7.94 8.90 -10.46
CA PHE A 153 -6.80 8.68 -9.58
C PHE A 153 -6.90 7.27 -9.01
N LYS A 154 -5.82 6.49 -9.17
CA LYS A 154 -5.67 5.20 -8.52
C LYS A 154 -4.77 5.39 -7.31
N VAL A 155 -5.29 5.07 -6.16
CA VAL A 155 -4.54 5.00 -4.91
C VAL A 155 -4.49 3.55 -4.45
N ILE A 156 -3.42 3.16 -3.78
CA ILE A 156 -3.19 1.79 -3.31
C ILE A 156 -3.04 1.84 -1.81
N TYR A 157 -3.90 1.08 -1.11
CA TYR A 157 -3.68 0.76 0.29
C TYR A 157 -2.65 -0.34 0.41
N GLU A 158 -1.65 -0.12 1.23
CA GLU A 158 -0.73 -1.18 1.64
C GLU A 158 -1.43 -2.12 2.62
N LYS A 159 -1.18 -3.43 2.42
CA LYS A 159 -1.87 -4.47 3.19
C LYS A 159 -1.16 -4.71 4.52
N ASP A 160 -1.96 -5.03 5.52
CA ASP A 160 -1.46 -5.63 6.75
C ASP A 160 -1.01 -7.09 6.53
N ALA A 161 -0.21 -7.60 7.46
CA ALA A 161 0.17 -9.00 7.57
C ALA A 161 -0.40 -9.61 8.86
N PHE A 162 -1.56 -9.13 9.30
CA PHE A 162 -2.18 -9.57 10.54
C PHE A 162 -2.54 -11.05 10.50
N VAL A 163 -2.03 -11.78 11.46
CA VAL A 163 -2.36 -13.18 11.70
C VAL A 163 -2.99 -13.29 13.07
N ARG A 164 -4.29 -13.60 13.12
CA ARG A 164 -5.03 -13.65 14.38
C ARG A 164 -4.62 -14.79 15.28
N THR A 165 -4.36 -15.95 14.72
CA THR A 165 -3.99 -17.15 15.47
C THR A 165 -2.55 -17.53 15.16
N ASN A 166 -1.71 -17.51 16.18
CA ASN A 166 -0.29 -17.83 16.06
C ASN A 166 0.03 -19.10 16.83
N GLU A 167 0.77 -20.02 16.22
CA GLU A 167 1.32 -21.16 16.91
C GLU A 167 2.46 -20.72 17.82
N LYS A 168 2.42 -21.18 19.07
CA LYS A 168 3.42 -20.90 20.11
C LYS A 168 3.84 -22.21 20.77
N SER A 169 4.98 -22.18 21.43
CA SER A 169 5.43 -23.30 22.25
C SER A 169 5.80 -22.86 23.65
N PHE A 170 5.50 -23.69 24.62
CA PHE A 170 5.97 -23.59 25.99
C PHE A 170 6.88 -24.78 26.27
N VAL A 171 8.09 -24.56 26.79
CA VAL A 171 9.08 -25.62 27.03
C VAL A 171 9.41 -25.69 28.51
N ALA A 172 9.40 -26.90 29.06
CA ALA A 172 9.93 -27.21 30.38
C ALA A 172 10.73 -28.52 30.29
N GLN A 173 11.60 -28.77 31.25
CA GLN A 173 12.43 -29.97 31.23
C GLN A 173 12.52 -30.65 32.58
N ILE A 174 12.80 -31.94 32.58
CA ILE A 174 13.16 -32.75 33.76
C ILE A 174 14.55 -33.33 33.55
N ASN A 175 15.42 -33.19 34.53
CA ASN A 175 16.76 -33.76 34.51
C ASN A 175 16.83 -35.09 35.21
N PHE A 176 17.79 -35.94 34.79
CA PHE A 176 17.95 -37.29 35.32
C PHE A 176 19.38 -37.54 35.79
N ASP A 177 19.50 -38.45 36.73
CA ASP A 177 20.82 -38.96 37.15
C ASP A 177 21.46 -39.81 36.02
N LYS A 178 22.76 -39.96 36.11
CA LYS A 178 23.54 -40.79 35.19
C LYS A 178 22.97 -42.22 35.14
N GLY A 179 22.67 -42.69 33.94
CA GLY A 179 22.13 -44.04 33.70
C GLY A 179 20.74 -44.31 34.25
N LYS A 180 20.00 -43.26 34.67
CA LYS A 180 18.64 -43.40 35.24
C LYS A 180 17.58 -42.69 34.43
N SER A 181 16.34 -43.19 34.49
CA SER A 181 15.13 -42.58 33.93
C SER A 181 14.04 -42.30 34.96
N ASN A 182 14.28 -42.52 36.26
CA ASN A 182 13.32 -42.20 37.29
C ASN A 182 13.32 -40.68 37.59
N VAL A 183 12.14 -40.06 37.58
CA VAL A 183 11.97 -38.67 37.95
C VAL A 183 12.13 -38.46 39.44
N LYS A 184 13.02 -37.56 39.85
CA LYS A 184 13.19 -37.23 41.27
C LYS A 184 12.11 -36.21 41.70
N PRO A 185 11.61 -36.33 42.95
CA PRO A 185 10.64 -35.34 43.45
C PRO A 185 11.14 -33.88 43.47
N ALA A 186 12.46 -33.66 43.50
CA ALA A 186 13.06 -32.35 43.42
C ALA A 186 12.81 -31.70 42.05
N GLU A 187 12.99 -32.44 40.96
CA GLU A 187 12.79 -31.99 39.59
C GLU A 187 11.37 -31.45 39.34
N LEU A 188 10.36 -32.05 40.01
CA LEU A 188 8.97 -31.58 39.92
C LEU A 188 8.72 -30.25 40.66
N LYS A 189 9.72 -29.74 41.35
CA LYS A 189 9.70 -28.45 42.02
C LYS A 189 10.56 -27.41 41.32
N ASP A 190 11.25 -27.81 40.27
CA ASP A 190 12.03 -26.87 39.48
C ASP A 190 11.13 -25.82 38.83
N LYS A 191 11.67 -24.63 38.68
CA LYS A 191 10.90 -23.45 38.31
C LYS A 191 10.14 -23.62 37.00
N ASP A 192 10.78 -24.19 35.98
CA ASP A 192 10.19 -24.38 34.64
C ASP A 192 9.05 -25.42 34.67
N VAL A 193 9.16 -26.47 35.47
CA VAL A 193 8.12 -27.49 35.68
C VAL A 193 6.93 -26.90 36.48
N VAL A 194 7.20 -26.07 37.48
CA VAL A 194 6.17 -25.35 38.22
C VAL A 194 5.47 -24.32 37.32
N ASP A 195 6.25 -23.58 36.52
CA ASP A 195 5.71 -22.62 35.57
C ASP A 195 4.86 -23.32 34.50
N PHE A 196 5.26 -24.50 34.04
CA PHE A 196 4.47 -25.34 33.12
C PHE A 196 3.11 -25.71 33.74
N ALA A 197 3.08 -26.18 34.98
CA ALA A 197 1.83 -26.54 35.66
C ALA A 197 0.92 -25.31 35.83
N ASN A 198 1.48 -24.14 36.19
CA ASN A 198 0.74 -22.89 36.30
C ASN A 198 0.21 -22.40 34.97
N TRP A 199 1.03 -22.53 33.89
CA TRP A 199 0.64 -22.19 32.54
C TRP A 199 -0.51 -23.08 32.06
N LEU A 200 -0.45 -24.41 32.28
CA LEU A 200 -1.55 -25.32 31.94
C LEU A 200 -2.87 -24.87 32.60
N LYS A 201 -2.84 -24.49 33.88
CA LYS A 201 -4.02 -23.96 34.59
C LYS A 201 -4.55 -22.69 33.91
N THR A 202 -3.66 -21.79 33.48
CA THR A 202 -4.04 -20.56 32.81
C THR A 202 -4.61 -20.86 31.43
N ALA A 203 -4.00 -21.79 30.67
CA ALA A 203 -4.44 -22.20 29.35
C ALA A 203 -5.86 -22.80 29.38
N GLU A 204 -6.19 -23.58 30.41
CA GLU A 204 -7.51 -24.19 30.55
C GLU A 204 -8.64 -23.16 30.75
N THR A 205 -8.35 -22.03 31.37
CA THR A 205 -9.31 -20.97 31.63
C THR A 205 -9.32 -19.88 30.56
N ASN A 206 -8.38 -19.90 29.64
CA ASN A 206 -8.26 -18.89 28.59
C ASN A 206 -8.75 -19.45 27.23
N PRO A 207 -9.94 -19.01 26.76
CA PRO A 207 -10.50 -19.50 25.50
C PRO A 207 -9.66 -19.14 24.25
N LYS A 208 -8.66 -18.28 24.41
CA LYS A 208 -7.73 -17.89 23.33
C LYS A 208 -6.55 -18.85 23.19
N ILE A 209 -6.40 -19.83 24.08
CA ILE A 209 -5.33 -20.83 24.05
C ILE A 209 -5.93 -22.19 23.71
N ALA A 210 -5.46 -22.79 22.64
CA ALA A 210 -5.83 -24.15 22.25
C ALA A 210 -4.57 -25.04 22.20
N ILE A 211 -4.44 -25.96 23.15
CA ILE A 211 -3.32 -26.91 23.19
C ILE A 211 -3.50 -27.93 22.06
N LYS A 212 -2.49 -28.08 21.20
CA LYS A 212 -2.51 -28.99 20.03
C LYS A 212 -1.79 -30.30 20.34
N ALA A 213 -0.59 -30.21 20.91
CA ALA A 213 0.24 -31.36 21.22
C ALA A 213 1.24 -31.06 22.33
N ILE A 214 1.67 -32.08 23.02
CA ILE A 214 2.80 -32.04 23.96
C ILE A 214 3.85 -33.02 23.45
N ASN A 215 4.91 -32.51 22.88
CA ASN A 215 6.02 -33.30 22.40
C ASN A 215 6.99 -33.55 23.55
N VAL A 216 7.19 -34.78 23.94
CA VAL A 216 8.12 -35.15 25.01
C VAL A 216 9.33 -35.82 24.38
N THR A 217 10.45 -35.13 24.44
CA THR A 217 11.71 -35.61 23.84
C THR A 217 12.71 -35.90 24.92
N GLY A 218 13.13 -37.18 24.99
CA GLY A 218 14.17 -37.61 25.93
C GLY A 218 15.54 -37.65 25.28
N TYR A 219 16.54 -37.29 26.06
CA TYR A 219 17.95 -37.21 25.64
C TYR A 219 18.85 -37.97 26.60
N ALA A 220 19.94 -38.49 26.06
CA ALA A 220 21.04 -39.07 26.81
C ALA A 220 22.33 -38.25 26.57
N SER A 221 23.21 -38.28 27.53
CA SER A 221 24.57 -37.74 27.41
C SER A 221 25.50 -38.70 26.70
N PRO A 222 26.49 -38.21 25.93
CA PRO A 222 27.34 -39.04 25.10
C PRO A 222 28.50 -39.71 25.89
N GLU A 223 28.23 -40.16 27.12
CA GLU A 223 29.23 -40.88 27.93
C GLU A 223 28.93 -42.37 28.07
N GLY A 224 27.88 -42.91 27.44
CA GLY A 224 27.44 -44.29 27.51
C GLY A 224 27.39 -44.94 26.14
N GLU A 225 27.20 -46.26 26.12
CA GLU A 225 26.99 -46.98 24.87
C GLU A 225 25.77 -46.49 24.09
N VAL A 226 25.93 -46.26 22.78
CA VAL A 226 24.88 -45.69 21.92
C VAL A 226 23.57 -46.45 22.02
N GLY A 227 23.57 -47.80 21.91
CA GLY A 227 22.34 -48.62 21.96
C GLY A 227 21.66 -48.55 23.34
N LYS A 228 22.40 -48.34 24.44
CA LYS A 228 21.83 -48.12 25.76
C LYS A 228 21.25 -46.70 25.89
N ASN A 229 21.93 -45.73 25.27
CA ASN A 229 21.49 -44.33 25.29
C ASN A 229 20.21 -44.12 24.48
N ASP A 230 20.02 -44.84 23.37
CA ASP A 230 18.77 -44.82 22.60
C ASP A 230 17.59 -45.26 23.46
N ASN A 231 17.68 -46.43 24.14
CA ASN A 231 16.66 -46.93 25.05
C ASN A 231 16.45 -46.00 26.24
N LEU A 232 17.54 -45.55 26.88
CA LEU A 232 17.49 -44.66 28.05
C LEU A 232 16.81 -43.31 27.73
N SER A 233 17.03 -42.77 26.53
CA SER A 233 16.37 -41.55 26.10
C SER A 233 14.85 -41.72 25.98
N LEU A 234 14.39 -42.84 25.43
CA LEU A 234 12.96 -43.20 25.33
C LEU A 234 12.34 -43.44 26.71
N ASP A 235 13.05 -44.13 27.60
CA ASP A 235 12.61 -44.35 28.98
C ASP A 235 12.47 -43.03 29.74
N ARG A 236 13.37 -42.06 29.53
CA ARG A 236 13.28 -40.70 30.09
C ARG A 236 12.07 -39.94 29.56
N ALA A 237 11.84 -39.99 28.23
CA ALA A 237 10.65 -39.42 27.62
C ALA A 237 9.37 -40.00 28.22
N THR A 238 9.32 -41.32 28.41
CA THR A 238 8.18 -42.03 29.00
C THR A 238 7.93 -41.61 30.44
N ALA A 239 8.99 -41.55 31.27
CA ALA A 239 8.89 -41.12 32.67
C ALA A 239 8.45 -39.64 32.77
N ALA A 240 9.01 -38.78 31.91
CA ALA A 240 8.62 -37.38 31.86
C ALA A 240 7.17 -37.19 31.41
N LYS A 241 6.69 -37.95 30.39
CA LYS A 241 5.26 -37.95 30.00
C LYS A 241 4.37 -38.32 31.19
N THR A 242 4.72 -39.37 31.94
CA THR A 242 3.95 -39.80 33.10
C THR A 242 3.83 -38.64 34.10
N SER A 243 4.94 -37.97 34.40
CA SER A 243 4.95 -36.81 35.30
C SER A 243 4.13 -35.62 34.76
N ALA A 244 4.22 -35.33 33.46
CA ALA A 244 3.45 -34.27 32.83
C ALA A 244 1.94 -34.54 32.89
N VAL A 245 1.51 -35.79 32.65
CA VAL A 245 0.10 -36.21 32.78
C VAL A 245 -0.39 -36.08 34.19
N GLU A 246 0.40 -36.49 35.19
CA GLU A 246 0.03 -36.32 36.60
C GLU A 246 -0.08 -34.84 37.02
N LEU A 247 0.85 -34.02 36.59
CA LEU A 247 0.79 -32.56 36.79
C LEU A 247 -0.47 -31.95 36.16
N SER A 248 -0.76 -32.31 34.89
CA SER A 248 -1.95 -31.85 34.18
C SER A 248 -3.24 -32.24 34.90
N LYS A 249 -3.34 -33.48 35.41
CA LYS A 249 -4.49 -33.94 36.19
C LYS A 249 -4.65 -33.17 37.49
N LYS A 250 -3.56 -32.86 38.21
CA LYS A 250 -3.59 -32.06 39.44
C LYS A 250 -4.15 -30.66 39.24
N VAL A 251 -3.90 -30.05 38.07
CA VAL A 251 -4.42 -28.72 37.74
C VAL A 251 -5.73 -28.77 36.92
N GLN A 252 -6.31 -29.96 36.79
CA GLN A 252 -7.57 -30.20 36.06
C GLN A 252 -7.54 -29.74 34.59
N SER A 253 -6.38 -29.85 33.96
CA SER A 253 -6.22 -29.47 32.54
C SER A 253 -6.62 -30.62 31.61
N THR A 254 -7.21 -30.27 30.48
CA THR A 254 -7.47 -31.20 29.36
C THR A 254 -6.18 -31.86 28.82
N ALA A 255 -5.02 -31.23 29.07
CA ALA A 255 -3.70 -31.82 28.82
C ALA A 255 -3.42 -33.09 29.61
N GLY A 256 -4.30 -33.50 30.56
CA GLY A 256 -4.25 -34.82 31.19
C GLY A 256 -4.63 -35.98 30.29
N GLN A 257 -5.11 -35.74 29.08
CA GLN A 257 -5.42 -36.79 28.07
C GLN A 257 -4.14 -37.29 27.39
N LEU A 258 -4.08 -38.62 27.19
CA LEU A 258 -2.86 -39.26 26.69
C LEU A 258 -2.61 -39.05 25.18
N GLU A 259 -3.65 -38.78 24.44
CA GLU A 259 -3.67 -38.70 22.99
C GLU A 259 -2.88 -37.51 22.41
N ILE A 260 -2.73 -36.46 23.20
CA ILE A 260 -1.99 -35.24 22.77
C ILE A 260 -0.47 -35.36 22.95
N TYR A 261 0.02 -36.47 23.58
CA TYR A 261 1.44 -36.65 23.86
C TYR A 261 2.15 -37.44 22.77
N ASN A 262 3.15 -36.80 22.16
CA ASN A 262 4.09 -37.46 21.24
C ASN A 262 5.41 -37.70 21.96
N LEU A 263 5.91 -38.97 21.93
CA LEU A 263 7.16 -39.33 22.57
C LEU A 263 8.26 -39.58 21.53
N VAL A 264 9.45 -39.05 21.82
CA VAL A 264 10.63 -39.31 21.02
C VAL A 264 11.84 -39.52 21.94
N GLY A 265 12.53 -40.63 21.77
CA GLY A 265 13.88 -40.86 22.30
C GLY A 265 14.89 -40.42 21.22
N LYS A 266 15.70 -39.40 21.53
CA LYS A 266 16.71 -38.87 20.59
C LYS A 266 18.09 -39.53 20.74
N GLY A 267 18.27 -40.41 21.74
CA GLY A 267 19.60 -40.91 22.05
C GLY A 267 20.52 -39.80 22.56
N GLU A 268 21.73 -39.75 22.05
CA GLU A 268 22.75 -38.80 22.42
C GLU A 268 22.53 -37.41 21.82
N ASP A 269 22.55 -36.37 22.65
CA ASP A 269 22.33 -34.99 22.27
C ASP A 269 23.65 -34.26 21.95
N PHE A 270 24.20 -34.49 20.79
CA PHE A 270 25.43 -33.78 20.35
C PHE A 270 25.24 -32.30 20.08
N ASP A 271 24.06 -31.87 19.63
CA ASP A 271 23.79 -30.45 19.40
C ASP A 271 23.66 -29.70 20.73
N GLY A 272 22.93 -30.27 21.69
CA GLY A 272 22.88 -29.74 23.06
C GLY A 272 24.24 -29.75 23.72
N PHE A 273 25.03 -30.80 23.49
CA PHE A 273 26.39 -30.88 23.99
C PHE A 273 27.26 -29.71 23.49
N LYS A 274 27.27 -29.44 22.20
CA LYS A 274 28.02 -28.30 21.62
C LYS A 274 27.56 -26.97 22.22
N LYS A 275 26.25 -26.78 22.36
CA LYS A 275 25.67 -25.57 22.92
C LYS A 275 26.11 -25.36 24.38
N GLU A 276 25.99 -26.39 25.23
CA GLU A 276 26.38 -26.33 26.63
C GLU A 276 27.89 -26.17 26.80
N LEU A 277 28.68 -26.83 25.96
CA LEU A 277 30.14 -26.67 25.94
C LEU A 277 30.52 -25.21 25.61
N GLN A 278 29.93 -24.61 24.60
CA GLN A 278 30.20 -23.23 24.23
C GLN A 278 29.83 -22.24 25.34
N ALA A 279 28.73 -22.49 26.04
CA ALA A 279 28.25 -21.67 27.15
C ALA A 279 29.01 -21.89 28.48
N SER A 280 29.84 -22.95 28.57
CA SER A 280 30.56 -23.33 29.79
C SER A 280 31.72 -22.42 30.10
N SER A 281 32.25 -22.54 31.34
CA SER A 281 33.49 -21.92 31.81
C SER A 281 34.77 -22.68 31.47
N ILE A 282 34.69 -23.80 30.76
CA ILE A 282 35.83 -24.56 30.25
C ILE A 282 36.66 -23.62 29.35
N ASN A 283 38.02 -23.72 29.43
CA ASN A 283 38.85 -22.84 28.64
C ASN A 283 38.70 -23.11 27.13
N GLU A 284 38.96 -22.10 26.32
CA GLU A 284 38.74 -22.15 24.86
C GLU A 284 39.58 -23.21 24.13
N ASP A 285 40.80 -23.49 24.61
CA ASP A 285 41.66 -24.52 24.00
C ASP A 285 41.08 -25.91 24.21
N GLU A 286 40.58 -26.18 25.40
CA GLU A 286 39.88 -27.45 25.75
C GLU A 286 38.55 -27.58 25.01
N LYS A 287 37.75 -26.49 24.92
CA LYS A 287 36.52 -26.49 24.09
C LYS A 287 36.83 -26.83 22.64
N ASN A 288 37.84 -26.18 22.06
CA ASN A 288 38.25 -26.41 20.69
C ASN A 288 38.77 -27.85 20.47
N LEU A 289 39.48 -28.40 21.45
CA LEU A 289 39.90 -29.82 21.40
C LEU A 289 38.72 -30.77 21.37
N VAL A 290 37.71 -30.57 22.25
CA VAL A 290 36.52 -31.39 22.29
C VAL A 290 35.72 -31.28 20.98
N ILE A 291 35.50 -30.06 20.46
CA ILE A 291 34.82 -29.87 19.19
C ILE A 291 35.53 -30.59 18.05
N ARG A 292 36.86 -30.51 18.01
CA ARG A 292 37.68 -31.18 16.99
C ARG A 292 37.52 -32.68 17.04
N VAL A 293 37.46 -33.32 18.21
CA VAL A 293 37.18 -34.73 18.37
C VAL A 293 35.79 -35.11 17.82
N LEU A 294 34.78 -34.26 18.10
CA LEU A 294 33.45 -34.47 17.58
C LEU A 294 33.35 -34.43 16.04
N GLU A 295 34.16 -33.55 15.45
CA GLU A 295 34.21 -33.37 14.00
C GLU A 295 35.01 -34.46 13.28
N MET A 296 36.13 -34.91 13.90
CA MET A 296 37.01 -35.94 13.32
C MET A 296 36.34 -37.33 13.30
N HIS A 297 35.55 -37.63 14.33
CA HIS A 297 34.95 -38.96 14.47
C HIS A 297 33.43 -38.88 14.23
N LYS A 298 32.98 -39.47 13.12
CA LYS A 298 31.55 -39.58 12.81
C LYS A 298 30.84 -40.68 13.61
N ASP A 299 31.57 -41.70 13.98
CA ASP A 299 31.07 -42.80 14.80
C ASP A 299 30.92 -42.35 16.27
N PRO A 300 29.73 -42.47 16.89
CA PRO A 300 29.51 -42.05 18.27
C PRO A 300 30.35 -42.81 19.29
N THR A 301 30.61 -44.11 19.09
CA THR A 301 31.43 -44.92 19.99
C THR A 301 32.89 -44.48 19.99
N MET A 302 33.39 -44.14 18.81
CA MET A 302 34.77 -43.57 18.68
C MET A 302 34.85 -42.19 19.36
N ARG A 303 33.81 -41.33 19.18
CA ARG A 303 33.76 -40.04 19.87
C ARG A 303 33.80 -40.17 21.38
N GLU A 304 33.00 -41.09 21.93
CA GLU A 304 32.99 -41.36 23.38
C GLU A 304 34.34 -41.84 23.87
N THR A 305 34.99 -42.77 23.15
CA THR A 305 36.27 -43.27 23.50
C THR A 305 37.32 -42.17 23.53
N GLU A 306 37.38 -41.33 22.47
CA GLU A 306 38.36 -40.24 22.39
C GLU A 306 38.09 -39.15 23.43
N MET A 307 36.81 -38.82 23.71
CA MET A 307 36.47 -37.89 24.80
C MET A 307 36.93 -38.42 26.17
N ARG A 308 36.78 -39.72 26.43
CA ARG A 308 37.26 -40.34 27.68
C ARG A 308 38.81 -40.26 27.82
N ASN A 309 39.51 -40.37 26.70
CA ASN A 309 40.97 -40.24 26.65
C ASN A 309 41.48 -38.82 26.99
N MET A 310 40.60 -37.82 27.02
CA MET A 310 40.96 -36.45 27.38
C MET A 310 41.21 -36.22 28.89
N GLY A 311 41.02 -37.26 29.73
CA GLY A 311 41.37 -37.23 31.14
C GLY A 311 40.70 -36.12 31.94
N LYS A 312 41.41 -35.04 32.26
CA LYS A 312 40.90 -33.93 33.06
C LYS A 312 39.70 -33.25 32.39
N THR A 313 39.79 -32.96 31.10
CA THR A 313 38.69 -32.33 30.36
C THR A 313 37.44 -33.19 30.38
N PHE A 314 37.55 -34.53 30.26
CA PHE A 314 36.41 -35.40 30.41
C PHE A 314 35.76 -35.31 31.80
N THR A 315 36.56 -35.19 32.87
CA THR A 315 36.05 -35.00 34.23
C THR A 315 35.24 -33.71 34.34
N GLU A 316 35.69 -32.63 33.71
CA GLU A 316 34.95 -31.36 33.69
C GLU A 316 33.66 -31.49 32.86
N LEU A 317 33.67 -32.21 31.73
CA LEU A 317 32.48 -32.49 30.96
C LEU A 317 31.44 -33.30 31.75
N ASP A 318 31.89 -34.38 32.47
CA ASP A 318 30.98 -35.24 33.29
C ASP A 318 30.39 -34.48 34.47
N LYS A 319 31.07 -33.48 34.98
CA LYS A 319 30.58 -32.64 36.11
C LYS A 319 29.65 -31.52 35.64
N ASP A 320 30.03 -30.78 34.60
CA ASP A 320 29.38 -29.48 34.30
C ASP A 320 28.52 -29.49 33.03
N ILE A 321 28.72 -30.46 32.11
CA ILE A 321 28.01 -30.51 30.83
C ILE A 321 27.06 -31.69 30.75
N PHE A 322 27.53 -32.93 30.97
CA PHE A 322 26.69 -34.12 30.79
C PHE A 322 25.45 -34.16 31.65
N PRO A 323 25.43 -33.63 32.92
CA PRO A 323 24.20 -33.60 33.72
C PRO A 323 23.07 -32.81 33.03
N LYS A 324 23.38 -31.75 32.28
CA LYS A 324 22.41 -30.92 31.56
C LYS A 324 21.83 -31.62 30.33
N LEU A 325 22.53 -32.62 29.80
CA LEU A 325 22.09 -33.41 28.65
C LEU A 325 21.23 -34.63 29.05
N ARG A 326 21.24 -35.01 30.32
CA ARG A 326 20.47 -36.12 30.88
C ARG A 326 19.06 -35.63 31.19
N ARG A 327 18.27 -35.28 30.18
CA ARG A 327 17.00 -34.60 30.33
C ARG A 327 15.89 -35.16 29.45
N ALA A 328 14.67 -34.84 29.77
CA ALA A 328 13.53 -34.87 28.87
C ALA A 328 12.84 -33.51 28.84
N GLU A 329 12.52 -33.03 27.67
CA GLU A 329 11.86 -31.76 27.41
C GLU A 329 10.39 -31.99 27.08
N PHE A 330 9.48 -31.17 27.66
CA PHE A 330 8.10 -31.06 27.18
C PHE A 330 8.00 -29.80 26.33
N SER A 331 7.70 -29.96 25.06
CA SER A 331 7.39 -28.83 24.18
C SER A 331 5.90 -28.87 23.90
N THR A 332 5.14 -28.03 24.61
CA THR A 332 3.70 -27.88 24.40
C THR A 332 3.45 -26.92 23.26
N VAL A 333 2.90 -27.44 22.17
CA VAL A 333 2.50 -26.65 21.01
C VAL A 333 1.05 -26.23 21.18
N TYR A 334 0.78 -24.95 21.05
CA TYR A 334 -0.56 -24.38 21.20
C TYR A 334 -0.81 -23.23 20.24
N ASP A 335 -2.07 -23.07 19.87
CA ASP A 335 -2.53 -21.87 19.18
C ASP A 335 -2.90 -20.80 20.18
N LEU A 336 -2.39 -19.59 19.97
CA LEU A 336 -2.79 -18.39 20.68
C LEU A 336 -3.58 -17.49 19.74
N THR A 337 -4.88 -17.36 19.99
CA THR A 337 -5.76 -16.47 19.26
C THR A 337 -5.70 -15.06 19.84
N GLY A 338 -5.39 -14.08 18.99
CA GLY A 338 -5.37 -12.66 19.34
C GLY A 338 -6.78 -12.07 19.56
N TYR A 339 -6.88 -10.77 19.43
CA TYR A 339 -8.15 -10.05 19.57
C TYR A 339 -9.14 -10.37 18.47
N SER A 340 -10.45 -10.44 18.79
CA SER A 340 -11.55 -10.44 17.81
C SER A 340 -11.66 -9.08 17.13
N ASP A 341 -12.49 -8.97 16.08
CA ASP A 341 -12.73 -7.70 15.40
C ASP A 341 -13.36 -6.65 16.35
N GLU A 342 -14.25 -7.08 17.21
CA GLU A 342 -14.92 -6.25 18.23
C GLU A 342 -13.92 -5.80 19.30
N GLU A 343 -13.07 -6.72 19.75
CA GLU A 343 -12.02 -6.40 20.72
C GLU A 343 -11.00 -5.42 20.14
N LEU A 344 -10.56 -5.63 18.88
CA LEU A 344 -9.64 -4.70 18.19
C LEU A 344 -10.23 -3.30 18.11
N LYS A 345 -11.49 -3.17 17.71
CA LYS A 345 -12.20 -1.89 17.69
C LYS A 345 -12.25 -1.25 19.09
N ALA A 346 -12.58 -2.02 20.09
CA ALA A 346 -12.67 -1.53 21.47
C ALA A 346 -11.31 -1.08 22.02
N VAL A 347 -10.26 -1.91 21.86
CA VAL A 347 -8.91 -1.61 22.30
C VAL A 347 -8.31 -0.43 21.55
N SER A 348 -8.62 -0.29 20.26
CA SER A 348 -8.14 0.84 19.45
C SER A 348 -8.66 2.20 19.94
N VAL A 349 -9.76 2.21 20.69
CA VAL A 349 -10.32 3.42 21.32
C VAL A 349 -9.79 3.59 22.74
N SER A 350 -9.78 2.52 23.54
CA SER A 350 -9.47 2.59 24.99
C SER A 350 -7.97 2.61 25.26
N ASN A 351 -7.17 1.85 24.52
CA ASN A 351 -5.73 1.72 24.73
C ASN A 351 -4.98 1.37 23.43
N PRO A 352 -5.01 2.26 22.41
CA PRO A 352 -4.47 1.99 21.08
C PRO A 352 -2.96 1.72 21.07
N ASP A 353 -2.21 2.23 22.05
CA ASP A 353 -0.75 2.09 22.13
C ASP A 353 -0.30 0.64 22.46
N THR A 354 -1.22 -0.23 22.86
CA THR A 354 -0.94 -1.66 23.08
C THR A 354 -1.08 -2.50 21.82
N LEU A 355 -1.69 -1.95 20.76
CA LEU A 355 -1.86 -2.66 19.50
C LEU A 355 -0.56 -2.60 18.67
N THR A 356 -0.23 -3.73 18.05
CA THR A 356 0.85 -3.82 17.07
C THR A 356 0.50 -3.06 15.79
N VAL A 357 1.50 -2.77 14.95
CA VAL A 357 1.25 -2.14 13.64
C VAL A 357 0.30 -2.97 12.77
N GLU A 358 0.44 -4.30 12.78
CA GLU A 358 -0.44 -5.20 12.03
C GLU A 358 -1.88 -5.13 12.52
N GLU A 359 -2.09 -5.09 13.83
CA GLU A 359 -3.41 -4.94 14.42
C GLU A 359 -4.04 -3.58 14.11
N LEU A 360 -3.27 -2.48 14.16
CA LEU A 360 -3.76 -1.14 13.78
C LEU A 360 -4.13 -1.07 12.30
N LEU A 361 -3.28 -1.57 11.41
CA LEU A 361 -3.53 -1.59 9.98
C LEU A 361 -4.76 -2.45 9.64
N PHE A 362 -4.85 -3.65 10.24
CA PHE A 362 -6.01 -4.53 10.08
C PHE A 362 -7.28 -3.88 10.63
N THR A 363 -7.24 -3.28 11.82
CA THR A 363 -8.41 -2.61 12.43
C THR A 363 -8.96 -1.52 11.54
N ALA A 364 -8.09 -0.77 10.82
CA ALA A 364 -8.51 0.23 9.86
C ALA A 364 -9.27 -0.38 8.66
N THR A 365 -9.10 -1.67 8.35
CA THR A 365 -9.89 -2.35 7.31
C THR A 365 -11.31 -2.67 7.75
N LEU A 366 -11.56 -2.76 9.06
CA LEU A 366 -12.85 -3.10 9.65
C LEU A 366 -13.87 -1.95 9.65
N THR A 367 -13.50 -0.78 9.16
CA THR A 367 -14.39 0.40 9.06
C THR A 367 -14.37 0.98 7.65
N THR A 368 -15.44 1.63 7.25
CA THR A 368 -15.54 2.44 6.04
C THR A 368 -15.45 3.94 6.32
N ASP A 369 -15.50 4.35 7.59
CA ASP A 369 -15.37 5.75 8.01
C ASP A 369 -13.92 6.22 7.83
N LEU A 370 -13.74 7.20 6.94
CA LEU A 370 -12.44 7.78 6.63
C LEU A 370 -11.82 8.52 7.84
N ASN A 371 -12.63 9.07 8.74
CA ASN A 371 -12.11 9.73 9.93
C ASN A 371 -11.51 8.72 10.91
N GLU A 372 -12.20 7.58 11.08
CA GLU A 372 -11.70 6.50 11.91
C GLU A 372 -10.45 5.83 11.31
N LYS A 373 -10.43 5.61 9.99
CA LYS A 373 -9.20 5.17 9.30
C LYS A 373 -8.03 6.13 9.53
N ALA A 374 -8.28 7.43 9.34
CA ALA A 374 -7.25 8.46 9.55
C ALA A 374 -6.72 8.43 10.99
N ARG A 375 -7.61 8.29 11.98
CA ARG A 375 -7.23 8.17 13.40
C ARG A 375 -6.30 6.98 13.63
N LEU A 376 -6.68 5.79 13.15
CA LEU A 376 -5.92 4.56 13.33
C LEU A 376 -4.55 4.63 12.63
N TYR A 377 -4.50 5.08 11.39
CA TYR A 377 -3.23 5.25 10.68
C TYR A 377 -2.34 6.35 11.32
N THR A 378 -2.93 7.42 11.86
CA THR A 378 -2.16 8.43 12.61
C THR A 378 -1.52 7.82 13.87
N ILE A 379 -2.23 6.96 14.59
CA ILE A 379 -1.65 6.23 15.73
C ILE A 379 -0.52 5.32 15.24
N ALA A 380 -0.75 4.59 14.14
CA ALA A 380 0.26 3.71 13.58
C ALA A 380 1.52 4.48 13.14
N THR A 381 1.39 5.65 12.48
CA THR A 381 2.55 6.47 12.10
C THR A 381 3.32 7.01 13.30
N LYS A 382 2.63 7.31 14.39
CA LYS A 382 3.25 7.80 15.63
C LYS A 382 4.03 6.70 16.37
N ASN A 383 3.41 5.53 16.54
CA ASN A 383 3.95 4.44 17.33
C ASN A 383 4.97 3.59 16.55
N TYR A 384 4.82 3.54 15.23
CA TYR A 384 5.63 2.73 14.30
C TYR A 384 6.16 3.59 13.16
N ASN A 385 6.94 4.61 13.50
CA ASN A 385 7.40 5.67 12.60
C ASN A 385 8.36 5.21 11.48
N THR A 386 8.77 3.95 11.49
CA THR A 386 9.58 3.32 10.42
C THR A 386 8.76 2.48 9.45
N ASP A 387 7.48 2.24 9.74
CA ASP A 387 6.62 1.45 8.87
C ASP A 387 5.94 2.33 7.82
N TYR A 388 6.42 2.25 6.59
CA TYR A 388 5.93 3.05 5.47
C TYR A 388 4.45 2.83 5.14
N ARG A 389 3.90 1.65 5.46
CA ARG A 389 2.49 1.29 5.15
C ARG A 389 1.51 2.20 5.88
N ALA A 390 1.83 2.55 7.14
CA ALA A 390 1.00 3.44 7.92
C ALA A 390 0.93 4.85 7.28
N PHE A 391 2.07 5.39 6.82
CA PHE A 391 2.14 6.68 6.13
C PHE A 391 1.43 6.65 4.79
N ASN A 392 1.68 5.62 3.97
CA ASN A 392 0.99 5.45 2.70
C ASN A 392 -0.53 5.45 2.88
N ASN A 393 -1.02 4.62 3.82
CA ASN A 393 -2.45 4.46 4.03
C ASN A 393 -3.09 5.73 4.62
N LEU A 394 -2.39 6.48 5.45
CA LEU A 394 -2.84 7.79 5.92
C LEU A 394 -2.93 8.78 4.75
N GLY A 395 -1.93 8.81 3.87
CA GLY A 395 -1.95 9.63 2.66
C GLY A 395 -3.14 9.30 1.75
N VAL A 396 -3.43 8.01 1.55
CA VAL A 396 -4.60 7.56 0.79
C VAL A 396 -5.91 8.05 1.42
N VAL A 397 -6.04 7.97 2.75
CA VAL A 397 -7.25 8.45 3.45
C VAL A 397 -7.38 9.98 3.32
N ASN A 398 -6.29 10.72 3.50
CA ASN A 398 -6.26 12.17 3.33
C ASN A 398 -6.65 12.58 1.90
N PHE A 399 -6.19 11.83 0.90
CA PHE A 399 -6.59 12.04 -0.48
C PHE A 399 -8.12 11.89 -0.66
N TYR A 400 -8.72 10.81 -0.13
CA TYR A 400 -10.17 10.63 -0.19
C TYR A 400 -10.96 11.66 0.62
N GLN A 401 -10.36 12.25 1.64
CA GLN A 401 -10.93 13.37 2.40
C GLN A 401 -10.73 14.74 1.70
N ASN A 402 -10.15 14.76 0.49
CA ASN A 402 -9.78 15.97 -0.24
C ASN A 402 -8.76 16.87 0.49
N LYS A 403 -7.96 16.29 1.39
CA LYS A 403 -6.84 16.94 2.09
C LYS A 403 -5.54 16.70 1.32
N VAL A 404 -5.47 17.25 0.11
CA VAL A 404 -4.40 16.94 -0.85
C VAL A 404 -3.00 17.29 -0.32
N ALA A 405 -2.87 18.40 0.42
CA ALA A 405 -1.59 18.79 1.02
C ALA A 405 -1.09 17.80 2.08
N ASP A 406 -2.01 17.21 2.85
CA ASP A 406 -1.68 16.23 3.88
C ASP A 406 -1.48 14.80 3.31
N ALA A 407 -1.88 14.61 2.05
CA ALA A 407 -1.75 13.33 1.34
C ALA A 407 -0.38 13.15 0.65
N LEU A 408 0.39 14.24 0.48
CA LEU A 408 1.71 14.27 -0.15
C LEU A 408 2.84 14.18 0.88
#